data_1eb16775b011702d6bf459bee4c5b82c
#
_entry.id   1eb16775b011702d6bf459bee4c5b82c
#
_cell.length_a   1.000
_cell.length_b   1.000
_cell.length_c   1.000
_cell.angle_alpha   90.00
_cell.angle_beta   90.00
_cell.angle_gamma   90.00
#
_symmetry.space_group_name_H-M   'P 1'
#
loop_
_entity.id
_entity.type
_entity.pdbx_description
1 polymer ?
#
loop_
_entity_poly.entity_id
_entity_poly.type
_entity_poly.pdbx_seq_one_letter_code
_entity_poly.pdbx_strand_id
1 'polypeptide(L)'
;MKRIIAIVLVSLLTISFLSFAGAILIYGNEITEKLLGPEIAELLAVDPNKCRHRYVDGVCSRCGQECAHDWDENGTCRICKVTCKHDGYESGHCDKCGLSCDHEWKNGVCSVCSFACRHPSHGVKDHVCDFCGELVTHQYVSGRCAVCGSTPKFYYTDLPDRFYTPCDEAGQTFKIQYSSKRVSTGEKLTRTTSIYLPYGYDENKQYNVLIMVHGLGGNSNQMINQTYSYDNRDYNLKYLYDHMIKERLCEPFIGVGINTRGGASDEELYYEQIAYELKNDLLPYIVRHFGTYAEGDTLEDIVAARRHFGMCGLSMGSIYTYKTGLELCLDIFGNFGPFGGAYNYEPVVTGMNTGRSAEMPIYCLVAGCGTQDGSGRLHYEAHQYILKRCSTRLRTGINCWYLSPDYGHEYRAFHILMYDGLQVMFQDLE
;
A
#
# COMPACT_ATOMS: atom_id res chain seq x y z
N MET A 1 -85.65 -10.79 -35.05
CA MET A 1 -84.27 -10.49 -35.47
C MET A 1 -83.71 -9.16 -34.92
N LYS A 2 -84.36 -8.01 -35.15
CA LYS A 2 -83.85 -6.70 -34.70
C LYS A 2 -83.54 -6.58 -33.16
N ARG A 3 -84.38 -7.20 -32.29
CA ARG A 3 -84.17 -7.20 -30.84
C ARG A 3 -83.01 -8.08 -30.36
N ILE A 4 -82.76 -9.18 -31.07
CA ILE A 4 -81.63 -10.09 -30.74
C ILE A 4 -80.27 -9.46 -31.14
N ILE A 5 -80.21 -8.76 -32.29
CA ILE A 5 -79.04 -8.03 -32.75
C ILE A 5 -78.70 -6.87 -31.82
N ALA A 6 -79.72 -6.15 -31.29
CA ALA A 6 -79.50 -5.08 -30.35
C ALA A 6 -78.93 -5.58 -28.97
N ILE A 7 -79.43 -6.72 -28.49
CA ILE A 7 -78.95 -7.33 -27.24
C ILE A 7 -77.51 -7.85 -27.41
N VAL A 8 -77.18 -8.46 -28.56
CA VAL A 8 -75.79 -8.92 -28.82
C VAL A 8 -74.85 -7.76 -29.00
N LEU A 9 -75.26 -6.67 -29.66
CA LEU A 9 -74.40 -5.47 -29.77
C LEU A 9 -74.20 -4.77 -28.43
N VAL A 10 -75.21 -4.66 -27.58
CA VAL A 10 -75.07 -4.09 -26.24
C VAL A 10 -74.21 -4.99 -25.34
N SER A 11 -74.37 -6.32 -25.45
CA SER A 11 -73.53 -7.28 -24.72
C SER A 11 -72.06 -7.25 -25.17
N LEU A 12 -71.79 -7.11 -26.47
CA LEU A 12 -70.43 -6.98 -27.01
C LEU A 12 -69.77 -5.64 -26.61
N LEU A 13 -70.55 -4.55 -26.62
CA LEU A 13 -70.09 -3.25 -26.15
C LEU A 13 -69.84 -3.25 -24.65
N THR A 14 -70.65 -3.88 -23.84
CA THR A 14 -70.44 -3.99 -22.39
C THR A 14 -69.24 -4.91 -22.06
N ILE A 15 -69.05 -6.01 -22.79
CA ILE A 15 -67.89 -6.88 -22.62
C ILE A 15 -66.58 -6.16 -23.06
N SER A 16 -66.60 -5.41 -24.15
CA SER A 16 -65.50 -4.58 -24.59
C SER A 16 -65.19 -3.48 -23.59
N PHE A 17 -66.21 -2.82 -23.02
CA PHE A 17 -66.02 -1.78 -22.00
C PHE A 17 -65.49 -2.35 -20.68
N LEU A 18 -65.98 -3.52 -20.26
CA LEU A 18 -65.46 -4.21 -19.08
C LEU A 18 -64.02 -4.75 -19.31
N SER A 19 -63.68 -5.23 -20.50
CA SER A 19 -62.40 -5.64 -20.89
C SER A 19 -61.41 -4.45 -20.96
N PHE A 20 -61.86 -3.31 -21.47
CA PHE A 20 -61.14 -2.08 -21.55
C PHE A 20 -60.88 -1.45 -20.16
N ALA A 21 -61.94 -1.42 -19.33
CA ALA A 21 -61.81 -0.97 -17.94
C ALA A 21 -60.93 -1.91 -17.11
N GLY A 22 -60.94 -3.22 -17.42
CA GLY A 22 -60.04 -4.20 -16.81
C GLY A 22 -58.58 -4.01 -17.24
N ALA A 23 -58.34 -3.67 -18.50
CA ALA A 23 -57.01 -3.38 -19.00
C ALA A 23 -56.42 -2.08 -18.39
N ILE A 24 -57.24 -1.05 -18.24
CA ILE A 24 -56.85 0.20 -17.55
C ILE A 24 -56.50 -0.05 -16.08
N LEU A 25 -57.22 -0.97 -15.42
CA LEU A 25 -56.99 -1.33 -14.02
C LEU A 25 -55.73 -2.22 -13.80
N ILE A 26 -55.30 -2.94 -14.83
CA ILE A 26 -54.19 -3.91 -14.72
C ILE A 26 -52.87 -3.33 -15.23
N TYR A 27 -52.88 -2.49 -16.28
CA TYR A 27 -51.64 -2.08 -16.98
C TYR A 27 -51.28 -0.59 -16.87
N GLY A 28 -52.06 0.24 -16.19
CA GLY A 28 -51.70 1.62 -15.87
C GLY A 28 -51.68 2.59 -17.07
N ASN A 29 -51.16 3.80 -16.81
CA ASN A 29 -51.25 4.95 -17.75
C ASN A 29 -50.53 4.76 -19.10
N GLU A 30 -49.47 3.95 -19.16
CA GLU A 30 -48.63 3.81 -20.36
C GLU A 30 -49.35 3.15 -21.56
N ILE A 31 -50.26 2.22 -21.30
CA ILE A 31 -51.09 1.59 -22.35
C ILE A 31 -52.28 2.47 -22.73
N THR A 32 -52.82 3.23 -21.78
CA THR A 32 -53.91 4.18 -22.04
C THR A 32 -53.48 5.31 -22.96
N GLU A 33 -52.30 5.85 -22.76
CA GLU A 33 -51.72 6.91 -23.61
C GLU A 33 -51.42 6.42 -25.03
N LYS A 34 -50.95 5.20 -25.20
CA LYS A 34 -50.68 4.58 -26.50
C LYS A 34 -51.90 4.22 -27.31
N LEU A 35 -53.02 3.89 -26.65
CA LEU A 35 -54.26 3.44 -27.29
C LEU A 35 -55.30 4.54 -27.49
N LEU A 36 -55.36 5.54 -26.63
CA LEU A 36 -56.43 6.54 -26.58
C LEU A 36 -55.95 7.96 -26.87
N GLY A 37 -54.65 8.15 -26.97
CA GLY A 37 -54.04 9.46 -27.10
C GLY A 37 -53.91 10.22 -25.76
N PRO A 38 -52.99 11.20 -25.67
CA PRO A 38 -52.65 11.86 -24.42
C PRO A 38 -53.79 12.61 -23.75
N GLU A 39 -54.66 13.23 -24.53
CA GLU A 39 -55.79 14.02 -23.99
C GLU A 39 -56.83 13.17 -23.28
N ILE A 40 -57.09 11.94 -23.73
CA ILE A 40 -58.07 11.02 -23.10
C ILE A 40 -57.40 10.29 -21.93
N ALA A 41 -56.13 10.01 -22.01
CA ALA A 41 -55.37 9.39 -20.92
C ALA A 41 -55.33 10.30 -19.68
N GLU A 42 -55.17 11.62 -19.86
CA GLU A 42 -55.19 12.62 -18.77
C GLU A 42 -56.56 12.73 -18.09
N LEU A 43 -57.65 12.64 -18.86
CA LEU A 43 -59.02 12.63 -18.33
C LEU A 43 -59.38 11.38 -17.52
N LEU A 44 -58.72 10.25 -17.81
CA LEU A 44 -58.89 8.96 -17.12
C LEU A 44 -57.93 8.73 -15.99
N ALA A 45 -56.89 9.57 -15.87
CA ALA A 45 -55.89 9.44 -14.83
C ALA A 45 -56.49 9.65 -13.44
N VAL A 46 -56.24 8.76 -12.54
CA VAL A 46 -56.68 8.89 -11.14
C VAL A 46 -55.75 9.93 -10.46
N ASP A 47 -56.38 11.00 -9.91
CA ASP A 47 -55.64 12.02 -9.12
C ASP A 47 -54.86 11.31 -8.00
N PRO A 48 -53.50 11.38 -8.01
CA PRO A 48 -52.69 10.73 -7.00
C PRO A 48 -53.01 11.15 -5.57
N ASN A 49 -53.43 12.41 -5.36
CA ASN A 49 -53.74 12.95 -4.04
C ASN A 49 -55.11 12.44 -3.49
N LYS A 50 -55.95 11.88 -4.37
CA LYS A 50 -57.27 11.30 -4.01
C LYS A 50 -57.29 9.78 -4.12
N CYS A 51 -56.20 9.16 -4.57
CA CYS A 51 -56.12 7.73 -4.78
C CYS A 51 -56.01 6.98 -3.45
N ARG A 52 -56.83 5.95 -3.26
CA ARG A 52 -56.58 4.93 -2.24
C ARG A 52 -55.57 3.97 -2.83
N HIS A 53 -54.29 4.23 -2.57
CA HIS A 53 -53.16 3.51 -3.17
C HIS A 53 -53.24 2.00 -2.90
N ARG A 54 -53.01 1.23 -3.96
CA ARG A 54 -52.78 -0.22 -3.89
C ARG A 54 -51.48 -0.50 -4.62
N TYR A 55 -50.43 -0.68 -3.87
CA TYR A 55 -49.09 -0.88 -4.42
C TYR A 55 -48.88 -2.31 -4.89
N VAL A 56 -48.19 -2.45 -6.02
CA VAL A 56 -47.62 -3.68 -6.56
C VAL A 56 -46.22 -3.34 -6.97
N ASP A 57 -45.25 -4.04 -6.42
CA ASP A 57 -43.81 -3.79 -6.64
C ASP A 57 -43.37 -2.33 -6.43
N GLY A 58 -43.96 -1.68 -5.43
CA GLY A 58 -43.62 -0.29 -5.07
C GLY A 58 -44.34 0.78 -5.86
N VAL A 59 -45.17 0.41 -6.87
CA VAL A 59 -45.91 1.34 -7.70
C VAL A 59 -47.44 1.13 -7.49
N CYS A 60 -48.18 2.23 -7.36
CA CYS A 60 -49.63 2.14 -7.24
C CYS A 60 -50.27 1.67 -8.54
N SER A 61 -50.96 0.51 -8.51
CA SER A 61 -51.66 -0.05 -9.67
C SER A 61 -52.84 0.78 -10.16
N ARG A 62 -53.28 1.82 -9.43
CA ARG A 62 -54.43 2.68 -9.79
C ARG A 62 -54.04 4.02 -10.39
N CYS A 63 -52.98 4.65 -9.87
CA CYS A 63 -52.56 5.99 -10.30
C CYS A 63 -51.11 6.07 -10.78
N GLY A 64 -50.35 4.97 -10.74
CA GLY A 64 -48.94 4.93 -11.18
C GLY A 64 -47.96 5.61 -10.24
N GLN A 65 -48.42 6.17 -9.09
CA GLN A 65 -47.50 6.83 -8.17
C GLN A 65 -46.62 5.82 -7.48
N GLU A 66 -45.29 6.12 -7.42
CA GLU A 66 -44.35 5.35 -6.64
C GLU A 66 -44.59 5.53 -5.13
N CYS A 67 -44.33 4.48 -4.38
CA CYS A 67 -44.42 4.52 -2.92
C CYS A 67 -43.30 5.38 -2.33
N ALA A 68 -43.66 6.37 -1.52
CA ALA A 68 -42.70 7.03 -0.66
C ALA A 68 -42.39 6.09 0.52
N HIS A 69 -41.45 5.18 0.33
CA HIS A 69 -41.19 4.07 1.22
C HIS A 69 -40.98 4.49 2.67
N ASP A 70 -41.67 3.85 3.59
CA ASP A 70 -41.47 3.88 5.03
C ASP A 70 -40.95 2.50 5.45
N TRP A 71 -39.58 2.41 5.60
CA TRP A 71 -38.90 1.15 5.86
C TRP A 71 -38.93 0.77 7.35
N ASP A 72 -39.19 -0.50 7.63
CA ASP A 72 -39.06 -1.06 8.95
C ASP A 72 -37.61 -1.54 9.23
N GLU A 73 -37.37 -2.06 10.43
CA GLU A 73 -36.06 -2.58 10.88
C GLU A 73 -35.54 -3.79 10.09
N ASN A 74 -36.37 -4.39 9.21
CA ASN A 74 -36.02 -5.51 8.35
C ASN A 74 -35.88 -5.10 6.87
N GLY A 75 -35.95 -3.80 6.56
CA GLY A 75 -35.92 -3.27 5.20
C GLY A 75 -37.18 -3.55 4.40
N THR A 76 -38.30 -3.82 5.06
CA THR A 76 -39.62 -4.00 4.42
C THR A 76 -40.44 -2.71 4.55
N CYS A 77 -40.95 -2.23 3.43
CA CYS A 77 -41.77 -1.02 3.45
C CYS A 77 -43.11 -1.26 4.17
N ARG A 78 -43.42 -0.48 5.20
CA ARG A 78 -44.68 -0.58 5.97
C ARG A 78 -45.90 -0.28 5.10
N ILE A 79 -45.76 0.52 4.04
CA ILE A 79 -46.82 0.97 3.16
C ILE A 79 -47.05 -0.04 2.05
N CYS A 80 -46.08 -0.35 1.21
CA CYS A 80 -46.23 -1.18 0.01
C CYS A 80 -45.81 -2.64 0.19
N LYS A 81 -45.21 -3.01 1.31
CA LYS A 81 -44.74 -4.34 1.67
C LYS A 81 -43.60 -4.88 0.77
N VAL A 82 -43.02 -4.05 -0.05
CA VAL A 82 -41.79 -4.42 -0.83
C VAL A 82 -40.57 -4.46 0.11
N THR A 83 -39.73 -5.45 -0.07
CA THR A 83 -38.45 -5.54 0.63
C THR A 83 -37.37 -4.82 -0.19
N CYS A 84 -36.52 -4.02 0.48
CA CYS A 84 -35.43 -3.32 -0.14
C CYS A 84 -34.42 -4.32 -0.72
N LYS A 85 -33.92 -4.08 -1.93
CA LYS A 85 -32.93 -4.95 -2.58
C LYS A 85 -31.51 -4.70 -2.14
N HIS A 86 -31.29 -3.64 -1.34
CA HIS A 86 -29.97 -3.23 -0.86
C HIS A 86 -28.92 -3.14 -1.99
N ASP A 87 -29.31 -2.54 -3.13
CA ASP A 87 -28.47 -2.42 -4.33
C ASP A 87 -27.62 -1.14 -4.37
N GLY A 88 -27.73 -0.28 -3.36
CA GLY A 88 -26.92 0.91 -3.14
C GLY A 88 -26.59 1.11 -1.67
N TYR A 89 -25.34 1.50 -1.37
CA TYR A 89 -24.89 1.79 -0.02
C TYR A 89 -24.09 3.07 0.03
N GLU A 90 -24.29 3.86 1.08
CA GLU A 90 -23.49 5.03 1.40
C GLU A 90 -22.97 4.89 2.84
N SER A 91 -21.64 4.95 3.01
CA SER A 91 -20.99 4.83 4.33
C SER A 91 -21.39 3.58 5.13
N GLY A 92 -21.64 2.46 4.44
CA GLY A 92 -22.01 1.19 5.07
C GLY A 92 -23.52 1.05 5.39
N HIS A 93 -24.32 2.02 5.01
CA HIS A 93 -25.78 1.99 5.15
C HIS A 93 -26.44 1.98 3.77
N CYS A 94 -27.53 1.22 3.62
CA CYS A 94 -28.31 1.23 2.40
C CYS A 94 -28.90 2.64 2.17
N ASP A 95 -28.66 3.21 0.99
CA ASP A 95 -29.12 4.55 0.59
C ASP A 95 -30.64 4.67 0.52
N LYS A 96 -31.34 3.54 0.37
CA LYS A 96 -32.82 3.48 0.24
C LYS A 96 -33.52 3.24 1.57
N CYS A 97 -33.06 2.30 2.40
CA CYS A 97 -33.76 1.92 3.63
C CYS A 97 -32.98 2.25 4.92
N GLY A 98 -31.75 2.72 4.81
CA GLY A 98 -30.92 3.10 5.97
C GLY A 98 -30.38 1.93 6.79
N LEU A 99 -30.70 0.67 6.45
CA LEU A 99 -30.17 -0.48 7.18
C LEU A 99 -28.65 -0.58 7.00
N SER A 100 -27.98 -0.91 8.11
CA SER A 100 -26.56 -1.21 8.10
C SER A 100 -26.29 -2.49 7.32
N CYS A 101 -25.20 -2.53 6.58
CA CYS A 101 -24.70 -3.73 5.94
C CYS A 101 -24.14 -4.70 7.00
N ASP A 102 -24.52 -5.96 6.95
CA ASP A 102 -23.80 -7.04 7.63
C ASP A 102 -22.52 -7.28 6.82
N HIS A 103 -21.44 -6.59 7.19
CA HIS A 103 -20.24 -6.54 6.40
C HIS A 103 -19.57 -7.91 6.23
N GLU A 104 -19.37 -8.33 4.99
CA GLU A 104 -18.51 -9.44 4.61
C GLU A 104 -17.15 -8.88 4.13
N TRP A 105 -16.15 -8.92 4.97
CA TRP A 105 -14.87 -8.28 4.73
C TRP A 105 -13.95 -9.12 3.85
N LYS A 106 -13.32 -8.48 2.86
CA LYS A 106 -12.26 -9.02 2.04
C LYS A 106 -11.22 -7.94 1.78
N ASN A 107 -10.01 -8.11 2.29
CA ASN A 107 -8.91 -7.13 2.19
C ASN A 107 -9.34 -5.72 2.67
N GLY A 108 -10.02 -5.64 3.82
CA GLY A 108 -10.48 -4.38 4.41
C GLY A 108 -11.62 -3.68 3.66
N VAL A 109 -12.18 -4.30 2.62
CA VAL A 109 -13.33 -3.79 1.87
C VAL A 109 -14.48 -4.78 1.99
N CYS A 110 -15.69 -4.29 2.25
CA CYS A 110 -16.87 -5.13 2.29
C CYS A 110 -17.29 -5.57 0.88
N SER A 111 -17.41 -6.89 0.67
CA SER A 111 -17.84 -7.47 -0.61
C SER A 111 -19.28 -7.14 -0.99
N VAL A 112 -20.11 -6.77 -0.01
CA VAL A 112 -21.55 -6.48 -0.18
C VAL A 112 -21.79 -5.00 -0.50
N CYS A 113 -21.19 -4.08 0.28
CA CYS A 113 -21.49 -2.65 0.17
C CYS A 113 -20.30 -1.80 -0.31
N SER A 114 -19.17 -2.41 -0.62
CA SER A 114 -17.93 -1.75 -1.03
C SER A 114 -17.37 -0.72 -0.02
N PHE A 115 -17.88 -0.71 1.22
CA PHE A 115 -17.37 0.16 2.27
C PHE A 115 -15.96 -0.27 2.65
N ALA A 116 -15.01 0.67 2.60
CA ALA A 116 -13.63 0.44 3.04
C ALA A 116 -13.50 0.74 4.54
N CYS A 117 -12.96 -0.22 5.29
CA CYS A 117 -12.70 -0.03 6.71
C CYS A 117 -11.65 1.06 6.93
N ARG A 118 -11.98 2.06 7.75
CA ARG A 118 -11.03 3.11 8.18
C ARG A 118 -10.41 2.68 9.51
N HIS A 119 -9.40 1.81 9.44
CA HIS A 119 -8.76 1.19 10.60
C HIS A 119 -8.46 2.14 11.78
N PRO A 120 -8.00 3.40 11.59
CA PRO A 120 -7.75 4.31 12.70
C PRO A 120 -9.00 4.69 13.52
N SER A 121 -10.20 4.54 12.96
CA SER A 121 -11.46 4.84 13.65
C SER A 121 -12.04 3.65 14.43
N HIS A 122 -11.38 2.49 14.35
CA HIS A 122 -11.78 1.25 15.03
C HIS A 122 -10.65 0.75 15.93
N GLY A 123 -10.96 -0.11 16.88
CA GLY A 123 -9.96 -0.77 17.71
C GLY A 123 -9.05 -1.66 16.86
N VAL A 124 -7.74 -1.59 17.10
CA VAL A 124 -6.74 -2.49 16.50
C VAL A 124 -5.97 -3.14 17.65
N LYS A 125 -5.98 -4.46 17.69
CA LYS A 125 -5.24 -5.23 18.67
C LYS A 125 -4.34 -6.24 17.95
N ASP A 126 -3.08 -6.27 18.34
CA ASP A 126 -2.08 -7.18 17.75
C ASP A 126 -2.07 -7.14 16.20
N HIS A 127 -2.13 -5.94 15.61
CA HIS A 127 -2.27 -5.65 14.18
C HIS A 127 -3.61 -6.04 13.53
N VAL A 128 -4.52 -6.64 14.26
CA VAL A 128 -5.83 -7.03 13.71
C VAL A 128 -6.86 -5.96 14.03
N CYS A 129 -7.57 -5.51 13.02
CA CYS A 129 -8.69 -4.59 13.20
C CYS A 129 -9.87 -5.35 13.83
N ASP A 130 -10.36 -4.87 14.98
CA ASP A 130 -11.48 -5.49 15.70
C ASP A 130 -12.79 -5.50 14.89
N PHE A 131 -12.89 -4.63 13.87
CA PHE A 131 -14.10 -4.45 13.07
C PHE A 131 -14.09 -5.33 11.80
N CYS A 132 -13.00 -5.33 11.02
CA CYS A 132 -12.95 -6.07 9.76
C CYS A 132 -12.06 -7.33 9.81
N GLY A 133 -11.34 -7.56 10.90
CA GLY A 133 -10.44 -8.70 11.05
C GLY A 133 -9.16 -8.64 10.21
N GLU A 134 -8.95 -7.57 9.43
CA GLU A 134 -7.79 -7.44 8.58
C GLU A 134 -6.54 -7.08 9.38
N LEU A 135 -5.39 -7.58 8.92
CA LEU A 135 -4.09 -7.13 9.38
C LEU A 135 -3.84 -5.70 8.91
N VAL A 136 -3.36 -4.87 9.79
CA VAL A 136 -3.06 -3.46 9.52
C VAL A 136 -1.55 -3.24 9.56
N THR A 137 -1.00 -2.64 8.51
CA THR A 137 0.42 -2.25 8.52
C THR A 137 0.66 -1.17 9.57
N HIS A 138 1.73 -1.31 10.34
CA HIS A 138 2.13 -0.26 11.27
C HIS A 138 2.55 1.00 10.53
N GLN A 139 2.02 2.12 10.97
CA GLN A 139 2.45 3.45 10.56
C GLN A 139 2.99 4.18 11.79
N TYR A 140 4.31 4.16 11.97
CA TYR A 140 4.93 4.77 13.13
C TYR A 140 5.07 6.29 12.94
N VAL A 141 4.45 7.03 13.84
CA VAL A 141 4.55 8.49 13.94
C VAL A 141 5.15 8.81 15.30
N SER A 142 6.26 9.52 15.32
CA SER A 142 6.96 9.83 16.57
C SER A 142 7.25 8.59 17.43
N GLY A 143 7.60 7.47 16.80
CA GLY A 143 7.98 6.21 17.46
C GLY A 143 6.80 5.38 17.98
N ARG A 144 5.55 5.73 17.65
CA ARG A 144 4.35 4.96 17.98
C ARG A 144 3.48 4.76 16.76
N CYS A 145 2.91 3.58 16.61
CA CYS A 145 1.96 3.33 15.54
C CYS A 145 0.72 4.21 15.69
N ALA A 146 0.42 5.01 14.65
CA ALA A 146 -0.76 5.88 14.61
C ALA A 146 -2.08 5.09 14.64
N VAL A 147 -2.05 3.81 14.25
CA VAL A 147 -3.24 2.95 14.16
C VAL A 147 -3.50 2.22 15.47
N CYS A 148 -2.50 1.57 16.07
CA CYS A 148 -2.70 0.73 17.26
C CYS A 148 -1.96 1.21 18.51
N GLY A 149 -1.18 2.31 18.43
CA GLY A 149 -0.43 2.86 19.54
C GLY A 149 0.80 2.07 19.98
N SER A 150 1.09 0.91 19.37
CA SER A 150 2.25 0.09 19.72
C SER A 150 3.56 0.76 19.32
N THR A 151 4.66 0.36 19.98
CA THR A 151 6.03 0.71 19.55
C THR A 151 6.61 -0.40 18.66
N PRO A 152 7.63 -0.10 17.82
CA PRO A 152 8.34 -1.14 17.07
C PRO A 152 8.84 -2.24 18.01
N LYS A 153 8.70 -3.49 17.57
CA LYS A 153 9.16 -4.65 18.33
C LYS A 153 10.50 -5.12 17.76
N PHE A 154 11.57 -4.67 18.37
CA PHE A 154 12.92 -5.05 17.99
C PHE A 154 13.33 -6.40 18.60
N TYR A 155 14.11 -7.16 17.84
CA TYR A 155 14.69 -8.42 18.26
C TYR A 155 16.19 -8.27 18.51
N TYR A 156 16.67 -8.92 19.55
CA TYR A 156 18.08 -8.97 19.91
C TYR A 156 18.65 -10.38 19.83
N THR A 157 17.77 -11.36 19.65
CA THR A 157 18.07 -12.77 19.46
C THR A 157 17.33 -13.26 18.21
N ASP A 158 17.29 -14.57 18.01
CA ASP A 158 16.67 -15.17 16.82
C ASP A 158 15.23 -14.70 16.57
N LEU A 159 14.94 -14.47 15.32
CA LEU A 159 13.57 -14.24 14.84
C LEU A 159 12.77 -15.56 14.86
N PRO A 160 11.44 -15.51 14.83
CA PRO A 160 10.60 -16.70 14.60
C PRO A 160 11.01 -17.48 13.33
N ASP A 161 10.97 -18.81 13.40
CA ASP A 161 11.51 -19.72 12.38
C ASP A 161 10.97 -19.47 10.95
N ARG A 162 9.73 -18.98 10.82
CA ARG A 162 9.13 -18.67 9.51
C ARG A 162 9.94 -17.67 8.70
N PHE A 163 10.65 -16.75 9.32
CA PHE A 163 11.49 -15.75 8.62
C PHE A 163 12.75 -16.33 7.99
N TYR A 164 13.02 -17.61 8.23
CA TYR A 164 14.14 -18.37 7.65
C TYR A 164 13.66 -19.41 6.60
N THR A 165 12.38 -19.41 6.24
CA THR A 165 11.79 -20.36 5.29
C THR A 165 11.04 -19.63 4.17
N PRO A 166 10.88 -20.25 2.99
CA PRO A 166 10.10 -19.66 1.90
C PRO A 166 8.68 -19.30 2.33
N CYS A 167 8.19 -18.16 1.85
CA CYS A 167 6.81 -17.71 2.02
C CYS A 167 5.96 -18.19 0.84
N ASP A 168 4.69 -18.52 1.09
CA ASP A 168 3.71 -18.85 0.05
C ASP A 168 3.30 -17.61 -0.80
N GLU A 169 3.32 -16.41 -0.22
CA GLU A 169 3.18 -15.14 -0.93
C GLU A 169 4.57 -14.57 -1.28
N ALA A 170 5.28 -15.28 -2.16
CA ALA A 170 6.65 -14.95 -2.50
C ALA A 170 6.76 -13.89 -3.58
N GLY A 171 7.54 -12.84 -3.32
CA GLY A 171 7.92 -11.84 -4.32
C GLY A 171 8.78 -12.40 -5.44
N GLN A 172 9.00 -11.61 -6.48
CA GLN A 172 9.79 -11.98 -7.65
C GLN A 172 11.18 -11.39 -7.58
N THR A 173 12.18 -12.11 -8.11
CA THR A 173 13.55 -11.60 -8.24
C THR A 173 14.10 -11.86 -9.64
N PHE A 174 14.79 -10.86 -10.19
CA PHE A 174 15.45 -10.95 -11.49
C PHE A 174 16.61 -9.94 -11.57
N LYS A 175 17.36 -9.99 -12.66
CA LYS A 175 18.45 -9.06 -12.94
C LYS A 175 18.08 -8.12 -14.08
N ILE A 176 18.49 -6.87 -13.94
CA ILE A 176 18.43 -5.88 -15.02
C ILE A 176 19.85 -5.41 -15.37
N GLN A 177 19.98 -4.83 -16.57
CA GLN A 177 21.19 -4.13 -16.99
C GLN A 177 20.84 -2.68 -17.30
N TYR A 178 21.72 -1.78 -16.91
CA TYR A 178 21.62 -0.37 -17.24
C TYR A 178 22.99 0.15 -17.70
N SER A 179 22.97 1.23 -18.49
CA SER A 179 24.19 1.90 -18.95
C SER A 179 24.61 2.97 -17.97
N SER A 180 25.91 3.05 -17.73
CA SER A 180 26.54 4.10 -16.94
C SER A 180 27.86 4.52 -17.58
N LYS A 181 28.61 5.37 -16.93
CA LYS A 181 29.97 5.73 -17.32
C LYS A 181 30.87 5.86 -16.09
N ARG A 182 32.14 5.54 -16.28
CA ARG A 182 33.16 5.79 -15.26
C ARG A 182 33.41 7.29 -15.15
N VAL A 183 33.20 7.86 -13.98
CA VAL A 183 33.28 9.31 -13.76
C VAL A 183 34.70 9.84 -14.05
N SER A 184 35.74 9.08 -13.68
CA SER A 184 37.16 9.49 -13.83
C SER A 184 37.63 9.51 -15.30
N THR A 185 37.07 8.65 -16.18
CA THR A 185 37.57 8.48 -17.56
C THR A 185 36.52 8.75 -18.64
N GLY A 186 35.23 8.76 -18.28
CA GLY A 186 34.12 8.83 -19.24
C GLY A 186 33.83 7.51 -19.96
N GLU A 187 34.54 6.42 -19.64
CA GLU A 187 34.35 5.10 -20.24
C GLU A 187 32.95 4.59 -19.98
N LYS A 188 32.32 4.02 -21.00
CA LYS A 188 30.98 3.41 -20.89
C LYS A 188 31.05 2.14 -20.04
N LEU A 189 30.14 2.04 -19.09
CA LEU A 189 29.96 0.88 -18.22
C LEU A 189 28.60 0.24 -18.50
N THR A 190 28.55 -1.08 -18.60
CA THR A 190 27.31 -1.85 -18.49
C THR A 190 27.23 -2.41 -17.08
N ARG A 191 26.22 -1.99 -16.36
CA ARG A 191 26.00 -2.35 -14.96
C ARG A 191 24.88 -3.38 -14.84
N THR A 192 25.05 -4.29 -13.90
CA THR A 192 24.00 -5.29 -13.59
C THR A 192 23.56 -5.12 -12.15
N THR A 193 22.26 -5.10 -11.92
CA THR A 193 21.66 -5.00 -10.62
C THR A 193 20.57 -6.07 -10.46
N SER A 194 20.35 -6.51 -9.21
CA SER A 194 19.30 -7.48 -8.87
C SER A 194 18.09 -6.75 -8.31
N ILE A 195 16.91 -7.13 -8.77
CA ILE A 195 15.63 -6.53 -8.37
C ILE A 195 14.83 -7.54 -7.56
N TYR A 196 14.18 -7.07 -6.51
CA TYR A 196 13.09 -7.72 -5.81
C TYR A 196 11.82 -6.90 -6.00
N LEU A 197 10.74 -7.57 -6.42
CA LEU A 197 9.39 -7.01 -6.43
C LEU A 197 8.53 -7.77 -5.43
N PRO A 198 7.71 -7.11 -4.60
CA PRO A 198 6.86 -7.78 -3.62
C PRO A 198 5.79 -8.65 -4.28
N TYR A 199 5.25 -9.62 -3.55
CA TYR A 199 4.12 -10.42 -4.01
C TYR A 199 2.95 -9.53 -4.44
N GLY A 200 2.33 -9.85 -5.59
CA GLY A 200 1.23 -9.05 -6.13
C GLY A 200 1.65 -7.66 -6.61
N TYR A 201 2.94 -7.45 -6.96
CA TYR A 201 3.39 -6.20 -7.57
C TYR A 201 2.51 -5.80 -8.75
N ASP A 202 2.10 -4.53 -8.78
CA ASP A 202 1.27 -3.91 -9.81
C ASP A 202 1.94 -2.60 -10.25
N GLU A 203 2.29 -2.49 -11.52
CA GLU A 203 2.99 -1.33 -12.08
C GLU A 203 2.21 0.00 -11.94
N ASN A 204 0.89 -0.08 -11.74
CA ASN A 204 0.02 1.09 -11.53
C ASN A 204 -0.03 1.56 -10.07
N LYS A 205 0.65 0.88 -9.16
CA LYS A 205 0.78 1.26 -7.75
C LYS A 205 2.14 1.87 -7.48
N GLN A 206 2.22 2.65 -6.43
CA GLN A 206 3.45 3.27 -5.98
C GLN A 206 4.09 2.46 -4.85
N TYR A 207 5.40 2.24 -4.95
CA TYR A 207 6.19 1.48 -3.98
C TYR A 207 7.39 2.29 -3.51
N ASN A 208 7.78 2.06 -2.27
CA ASN A 208 9.07 2.51 -1.76
C ASN A 208 10.22 1.80 -2.49
N VAL A 209 11.37 2.44 -2.60
CA VAL A 209 12.57 1.87 -3.23
C VAL A 209 13.70 1.79 -2.21
N LEU A 210 14.23 0.60 -2.01
CA LEU A 210 15.36 0.35 -1.10
C LEU A 210 16.59 -0.13 -1.87
N ILE A 211 17.60 0.73 -1.94
CA ILE A 211 18.92 0.36 -2.46
C ILE A 211 19.65 -0.47 -1.43
N MET A 212 20.15 -1.63 -1.82
CA MET A 212 20.78 -2.62 -0.96
C MET A 212 22.20 -2.89 -1.38
N VAL A 213 23.15 -2.71 -0.46
CA VAL A 213 24.57 -2.84 -0.75
C VAL A 213 25.18 -4.03 -0.01
N HIS A 214 25.78 -4.92 -0.78
CA HIS A 214 26.41 -6.15 -0.29
C HIS A 214 27.64 -5.91 0.59
N GLY A 215 28.03 -6.94 1.34
CA GLY A 215 29.31 -7.00 2.07
C GLY A 215 30.52 -7.25 1.18
N LEU A 216 31.70 -7.25 1.78
CA LEU A 216 32.95 -7.50 1.08
C LEU A 216 32.90 -8.86 0.35
N GLY A 217 33.30 -8.86 -0.92
CA GLY A 217 33.27 -10.08 -1.75
C GLY A 217 31.90 -10.51 -2.26
N GLY A 218 30.83 -9.81 -1.86
CA GLY A 218 29.47 -10.07 -2.32
C GLY A 218 29.18 -9.55 -3.73
N ASN A 219 27.91 -9.54 -4.07
CA ASN A 219 27.38 -9.04 -5.36
C ASN A 219 25.95 -8.54 -5.19
N SER A 220 25.38 -8.01 -6.27
CA SER A 220 24.02 -7.43 -6.27
C SER A 220 22.90 -8.37 -5.75
N ASN A 221 23.12 -9.69 -5.76
CA ASN A 221 22.11 -10.65 -5.30
C ASN A 221 22.21 -10.97 -3.79
N GLN A 222 23.27 -10.55 -3.11
CA GLN A 222 23.55 -10.94 -1.71
C GLN A 222 22.40 -10.54 -0.77
N MET A 223 21.89 -9.33 -0.92
CA MET A 223 20.77 -8.85 -0.09
C MET A 223 19.39 -9.00 -0.78
N ILE A 224 19.35 -9.58 -1.98
CA ILE A 224 18.10 -9.80 -2.73
C ILE A 224 17.59 -11.23 -2.53
N ASN A 225 18.37 -12.22 -2.98
CA ASN A 225 17.93 -13.63 -2.96
C ASN A 225 19.12 -14.60 -2.91
N GLN A 226 20.10 -14.32 -2.06
CA GLN A 226 21.20 -15.24 -1.81
C GLN A 226 20.98 -15.94 -0.47
N THR A 227 21.08 -17.27 -0.47
CA THR A 227 20.93 -18.10 0.73
C THR A 227 22.29 -18.44 1.34
N TYR A 228 22.37 -18.32 2.64
CA TYR A 228 23.48 -18.79 3.47
C TYR A 228 22.90 -19.74 4.51
N SER A 229 23.23 -21.05 4.37
CA SER A 229 22.67 -22.08 5.24
C SER A 229 23.68 -22.46 6.33
N TYR A 230 23.32 -22.26 7.58
CA TYR A 230 24.04 -22.75 8.75
C TYR A 230 23.08 -22.83 9.96
N ASP A 231 23.45 -23.58 11.00
CA ASP A 231 22.61 -23.82 12.19
C ASP A 231 21.18 -24.30 11.88
N ASN A 232 21.03 -25.13 10.84
CA ASN A 232 19.77 -25.64 10.33
C ASN A 232 18.77 -24.54 9.89
N ARG A 233 19.23 -23.37 9.51
CA ARG A 233 18.46 -22.26 9.00
C ARG A 233 19.03 -21.72 7.70
N ASP A 234 18.14 -21.18 6.88
CA ASP A 234 18.45 -20.50 5.64
C ASP A 234 18.35 -18.98 5.82
N TYR A 235 19.49 -18.32 5.91
CA TYR A 235 19.56 -16.88 5.97
C TYR A 235 19.43 -16.30 4.55
N ASN A 236 18.19 -16.16 4.11
CA ASN A 236 17.83 -15.54 2.84
C ASN A 236 16.93 -14.35 3.12
N LEU A 237 17.40 -13.13 2.82
CA LEU A 237 16.65 -11.90 3.11
C LEU A 237 15.34 -11.81 2.32
N LYS A 238 15.23 -12.49 1.16
CA LYS A 238 13.96 -12.56 0.43
C LYS A 238 12.86 -13.25 1.26
N TYR A 239 13.19 -14.32 1.99
CA TYR A 239 12.22 -14.98 2.86
C TYR A 239 11.73 -14.02 3.95
N LEU A 240 12.65 -13.26 4.52
CA LEU A 240 12.33 -12.21 5.49
C LEU A 240 11.37 -11.16 4.90
N TYR A 241 11.70 -10.61 3.72
CA TYR A 241 10.89 -9.58 3.06
C TYR A 241 9.48 -10.06 2.78
N ASP A 242 9.36 -11.26 2.19
CA ASP A 242 8.08 -11.86 1.82
C ASP A 242 7.17 -12.03 3.05
N HIS A 243 7.68 -12.57 4.14
CA HIS A 243 6.92 -12.73 5.38
C HIS A 243 6.57 -11.39 6.03
N MET A 244 7.51 -10.44 6.08
CA MET A 244 7.24 -9.13 6.68
C MET A 244 6.15 -8.38 5.92
N ILE A 245 6.16 -8.41 4.59
CA ILE A 245 5.14 -7.77 3.75
C ILE A 245 3.80 -8.49 3.90
N LYS A 246 3.78 -9.83 3.86
CA LYS A 246 2.58 -10.64 4.08
C LYS A 246 1.94 -10.35 5.44
N GLU A 247 2.76 -10.28 6.49
CA GLU A 247 2.31 -10.00 7.85
C GLU A 247 2.12 -8.50 8.14
N ARG A 248 2.31 -7.65 7.13
CA ARG A 248 2.18 -6.18 7.23
C ARG A 248 3.06 -5.56 8.33
N LEU A 249 4.21 -6.14 8.57
CA LEU A 249 5.22 -5.65 9.52
C LEU A 249 6.09 -4.53 8.92
N CYS A 250 6.09 -4.39 7.60
CA CYS A 250 6.71 -3.28 6.88
C CYS A 250 5.88 -2.92 5.65
N GLU A 251 6.11 -1.73 5.11
CA GLU A 251 5.53 -1.32 3.84
C GLU A 251 6.11 -2.13 2.67
N PRO A 252 5.31 -2.49 1.65
CA PRO A 252 5.84 -3.09 0.43
C PRO A 252 6.85 -2.18 -0.25
N PHE A 253 7.93 -2.77 -0.76
CA PHE A 253 8.99 -2.01 -1.40
C PHE A 253 9.59 -2.76 -2.60
N ILE A 254 10.24 -2.01 -3.49
CA ILE A 254 11.11 -2.51 -4.56
C ILE A 254 12.52 -2.57 -3.99
N GLY A 255 13.09 -3.77 -3.90
CA GLY A 255 14.48 -3.98 -3.50
C GLY A 255 15.42 -3.89 -4.70
N VAL A 256 16.48 -3.10 -4.61
CA VAL A 256 17.45 -2.88 -5.66
C VAL A 256 18.84 -3.20 -5.13
N GLY A 257 19.30 -4.42 -5.36
CA GLY A 257 20.63 -4.87 -4.96
C GLY A 257 21.69 -4.39 -5.94
N ILE A 258 22.55 -3.48 -5.53
CA ILE A 258 23.59 -2.93 -6.39
C ILE A 258 24.90 -3.71 -6.26
N ASN A 259 25.71 -3.65 -7.32
CA ASN A 259 27.06 -4.18 -7.33
C ASN A 259 28.07 -3.04 -7.17
N THR A 260 28.94 -3.11 -6.17
CA THR A 260 29.99 -2.11 -5.93
C THR A 260 31.23 -2.30 -6.80
N ARG A 261 31.24 -3.32 -7.67
CA ARG A 261 32.37 -3.63 -8.54
C ARG A 261 32.14 -3.20 -9.99
N GLY A 262 33.21 -2.81 -10.65
CA GLY A 262 33.22 -2.19 -11.96
C GLY A 262 33.39 -3.16 -13.15
N GLY A 263 32.46 -4.11 -13.33
CA GLY A 263 32.45 -4.94 -14.54
C GLY A 263 33.57 -6.00 -14.60
N ALA A 264 34.14 -6.24 -15.78
CA ALA A 264 35.05 -7.36 -16.04
C ALA A 264 36.37 -7.35 -15.26
N SER A 265 36.79 -6.22 -14.69
CA SER A 265 38.03 -6.09 -13.92
C SER A 265 37.88 -6.41 -12.42
N ASP A 266 36.65 -6.66 -11.93
CA ASP A 266 36.36 -6.82 -10.49
C ASP A 266 36.88 -5.69 -9.59
N GLU A 267 37.23 -4.54 -10.18
CA GLU A 267 37.71 -3.37 -9.46
C GLU A 267 36.59 -2.78 -8.61
N GLU A 268 36.86 -2.54 -7.34
CA GLU A 268 35.94 -1.87 -6.44
C GLU A 268 35.72 -0.42 -6.88
N LEU A 269 34.46 -0.02 -6.98
CA LEU A 269 34.10 1.35 -7.34
C LEU A 269 34.07 2.23 -6.11
N TYR A 270 34.65 3.42 -6.25
CA TYR A 270 34.60 4.42 -5.18
C TYR A 270 33.18 4.92 -4.91
N TYR A 271 32.98 5.48 -3.76
CA TYR A 271 31.67 5.97 -3.26
C TYR A 271 31.07 7.02 -4.17
N GLU A 272 31.91 7.90 -4.74
CA GLU A 272 31.50 8.96 -5.68
C GLU A 272 31.01 8.40 -7.02
N GLN A 273 31.60 7.29 -7.49
CA GLN A 273 31.15 6.61 -8.68
C GLN A 273 29.74 6.01 -8.45
N ILE A 274 29.54 5.35 -7.32
CA ILE A 274 28.22 4.80 -6.96
C ILE A 274 27.19 5.93 -6.77
N ALA A 275 27.56 7.04 -6.13
CA ALA A 275 26.70 8.21 -5.99
C ALA A 275 26.29 8.80 -7.35
N TYR A 276 27.24 8.88 -8.28
CA TYR A 276 26.96 9.30 -9.65
C TYR A 276 25.96 8.36 -10.34
N GLU A 277 26.22 7.04 -10.28
CA GLU A 277 25.34 6.04 -10.90
C GLU A 277 23.92 6.07 -10.31
N LEU A 278 23.78 6.20 -9.00
CA LEU A 278 22.49 6.31 -8.33
C LEU A 278 21.68 7.53 -8.82
N LYS A 279 22.32 8.69 -8.91
CA LYS A 279 21.65 9.95 -9.27
C LYS A 279 21.33 10.07 -10.76
N ASN A 280 22.22 9.56 -11.63
CA ASN A 280 22.13 9.86 -13.07
C ASN A 280 21.67 8.68 -13.93
N ASP A 281 21.84 7.45 -13.43
CA ASP A 281 21.63 6.27 -14.26
C ASP A 281 20.63 5.28 -13.66
N LEU A 282 20.87 4.80 -12.43
CA LEU A 282 20.10 3.69 -11.86
C LEU A 282 18.72 4.13 -11.33
N LEU A 283 18.63 5.15 -10.47
CA LEU A 283 17.32 5.59 -9.97
C LEU A 283 16.43 6.16 -11.08
N PRO A 284 16.91 6.96 -12.05
CA PRO A 284 16.14 7.30 -13.24
C PRO A 284 15.64 6.08 -14.01
N TYR A 285 16.47 5.03 -14.14
CA TYR A 285 16.04 3.78 -14.75
C TYR A 285 14.92 3.10 -13.94
N ILE A 286 15.08 2.99 -12.62
CA ILE A 286 14.08 2.36 -11.73
C ILE A 286 12.74 3.10 -11.80
N VAL A 287 12.75 4.42 -11.69
CA VAL A 287 11.53 5.24 -11.75
C VAL A 287 10.81 5.09 -13.09
N ARG A 288 11.54 5.01 -14.20
CA ARG A 288 10.97 4.86 -15.55
C ARG A 288 10.32 3.48 -15.79
N HIS A 289 10.78 2.44 -15.10
CA HIS A 289 10.38 1.06 -15.40
C HIS A 289 9.53 0.40 -14.31
N PHE A 290 9.39 1.04 -13.15
CA PHE A 290 8.65 0.47 -12.02
C PHE A 290 7.75 1.53 -11.36
N GLY A 291 6.65 1.07 -10.77
CA GLY A 291 5.74 1.94 -10.01
C GLY A 291 6.43 2.47 -8.74
N THR A 292 6.79 3.74 -8.73
CA THR A 292 7.42 4.41 -7.58
C THR A 292 6.66 5.67 -7.19
N TYR A 293 7.01 6.28 -6.07
CA TYR A 293 6.41 7.55 -5.65
C TYR A 293 6.96 8.78 -6.39
N ALA A 294 8.03 8.65 -7.18
CA ALA A 294 8.51 9.75 -8.01
C ALA A 294 7.59 9.95 -9.21
N GLU A 295 7.22 11.20 -9.49
CA GLU A 295 6.31 11.55 -10.59
C GLU A 295 7.00 11.48 -11.96
N GLY A 296 8.34 11.59 -11.99
CA GLY A 296 9.18 11.49 -13.18
C GLY A 296 10.58 11.02 -12.84
N ASP A 297 11.41 10.79 -13.87
CA ASP A 297 12.75 10.23 -13.77
C ASP A 297 13.87 11.28 -13.70
N THR A 298 13.51 12.56 -13.52
CA THR A 298 14.51 13.62 -13.30
C THR A 298 15.05 13.55 -11.87
N LEU A 299 16.23 14.14 -11.66
CA LEU A 299 16.80 14.22 -10.31
C LEU A 299 15.88 14.98 -9.35
N GLU A 300 15.21 16.03 -9.80
CA GLU A 300 14.28 16.83 -9.02
C GLU A 300 13.05 16.02 -8.59
N ASP A 301 12.49 15.18 -9.46
CA ASP A 301 11.35 14.31 -9.13
C ASP A 301 11.76 13.26 -8.07
N ILE A 302 12.97 12.68 -8.22
CA ILE A 302 13.53 11.73 -7.25
C ILE A 302 13.77 12.43 -5.90
N VAL A 303 14.30 13.64 -5.91
CA VAL A 303 14.50 14.45 -4.69
C VAL A 303 13.17 14.78 -4.01
N ALA A 304 12.13 15.13 -4.78
CA ALA A 304 10.80 15.39 -4.25
C ALA A 304 10.21 14.15 -3.56
N ALA A 305 10.44 12.96 -4.13
CA ALA A 305 9.96 11.68 -3.61
C ALA A 305 10.94 10.99 -2.62
N ARG A 306 12.04 11.65 -2.20
CA ARG A 306 13.13 11.03 -1.41
C ARG A 306 12.71 10.35 -0.11
N ARG A 307 11.56 10.71 0.45
CA ARG A 307 10.97 10.04 1.60
C ARG A 307 10.70 8.56 1.33
N HIS A 308 10.42 8.22 0.08
CA HIS A 308 10.12 6.88 -0.40
C HIS A 308 11.34 6.15 -0.96
N PHE A 309 12.54 6.78 -0.85
CA PHE A 309 13.79 6.17 -1.26
C PHE A 309 14.69 5.95 -0.05
N GLY A 310 15.28 4.77 0.03
CA GLY A 310 16.18 4.39 1.11
C GLY A 310 17.44 3.69 0.62
N MET A 311 18.44 3.65 1.47
CA MET A 311 19.68 2.92 1.24
C MET A 311 20.07 2.15 2.49
N CYS A 312 20.36 0.86 2.34
CA CYS A 312 20.88 0.03 3.41
C CYS A 312 22.01 -0.86 2.93
N GLY A 313 22.77 -1.40 3.86
CA GLY A 313 23.83 -2.34 3.51
C GLY A 313 24.46 -2.99 4.71
N LEU A 314 25.03 -4.17 4.51
CA LEU A 314 25.68 -4.95 5.54
C LEU A 314 27.20 -4.91 5.40
N SER A 315 27.95 -4.87 6.52
CA SER A 315 29.40 -4.90 6.53
C SER A 315 30.01 -3.77 5.68
N MET A 316 30.72 -4.05 4.61
CA MET A 316 31.19 -3.06 3.64
C MET A 316 30.02 -2.22 3.10
N GLY A 317 28.86 -2.81 2.86
CA GLY A 317 27.66 -2.09 2.43
C GLY A 317 27.16 -1.05 3.44
N SER A 318 27.41 -1.27 4.74
CA SER A 318 27.16 -0.27 5.77
C SER A 318 28.05 0.98 5.56
N ILE A 319 29.31 0.79 5.18
CA ILE A 319 30.22 1.89 4.85
C ILE A 319 29.68 2.69 3.65
N TYR A 320 29.21 2.00 2.60
CA TYR A 320 28.56 2.66 1.46
C TYR A 320 27.28 3.41 1.89
N THR A 321 26.50 2.87 2.82
CA THR A 321 25.31 3.57 3.32
C THR A 321 25.68 4.87 4.03
N TYR A 322 26.78 4.90 4.80
CA TYR A 322 27.31 6.13 5.39
C TYR A 322 27.89 7.08 4.35
N LYS A 323 28.83 6.60 3.53
CA LYS A 323 29.59 7.44 2.60
C LYS A 323 28.74 7.85 1.37
N THR A 324 28.21 6.88 0.66
CA THR A 324 27.42 7.17 -0.53
C THR A 324 26.01 7.69 -0.16
N GLY A 325 25.35 7.04 0.81
CA GLY A 325 23.98 7.41 1.19
C GLY A 325 23.92 8.74 1.95
N LEU A 326 24.46 8.79 3.16
CA LEU A 326 24.33 9.95 4.05
C LEU A 326 25.22 11.14 3.65
N GLU A 327 26.44 10.89 3.21
CA GLU A 327 27.38 11.98 2.85
C GLU A 327 27.09 12.56 1.46
N LEU A 328 26.92 11.70 0.43
CA LEU A 328 26.90 12.14 -0.97
C LEU A 328 25.49 12.18 -1.58
N CYS A 329 24.54 11.44 -1.03
CA CYS A 329 23.19 11.23 -1.62
C CYS A 329 22.04 11.49 -0.65
N LEU A 330 22.24 12.28 0.40
CA LEU A 330 21.16 12.65 1.32
C LEU A 330 20.03 13.41 0.62
N ASP A 331 20.32 14.03 -0.52
CA ASP A 331 19.35 14.72 -1.36
C ASP A 331 18.36 13.78 -2.08
N ILE A 332 18.72 12.52 -2.32
CA ILE A 332 17.87 11.53 -2.98
C ILE A 332 17.37 10.42 -2.06
N PHE A 333 17.90 10.29 -0.85
CA PHE A 333 17.45 9.31 0.12
C PHE A 333 16.94 9.95 1.40
N GLY A 334 15.92 9.35 1.99
CA GLY A 334 15.38 9.76 3.28
C GLY A 334 15.52 8.71 4.38
N ASN A 335 15.82 7.44 4.01
CA ASN A 335 15.84 6.30 4.90
C ASN A 335 17.20 5.57 4.80
N PHE A 336 17.81 5.24 5.94
CA PHE A 336 19.16 4.68 5.97
C PHE A 336 19.27 3.54 6.97
N GLY A 337 19.85 2.42 6.52
CA GLY A 337 20.13 1.22 7.31
C GLY A 337 21.60 0.77 7.24
N PRO A 338 22.56 1.44 7.89
CA PRO A 338 23.93 0.95 7.94
C PRO A 338 24.07 -0.14 9.01
N PHE A 339 24.39 -1.38 8.58
CA PHE A 339 24.47 -2.55 9.45
C PHE A 339 25.87 -3.16 9.48
N GLY A 340 26.51 -3.20 10.66
CA GLY A 340 27.72 -3.96 10.94
C GLY A 340 29.00 -3.47 10.25
N GLY A 341 29.13 -2.19 10.02
CA GLY A 341 30.36 -1.62 9.47
C GLY A 341 30.37 -0.11 9.62
N ALA A 342 31.45 0.43 10.14
CA ALA A 342 31.65 1.86 10.32
C ALA A 342 32.91 2.35 9.58
N TYR A 343 32.89 3.60 9.25
CA TYR A 343 33.98 4.31 8.62
C TYR A 343 34.18 5.69 9.28
N ASN A 344 35.11 6.48 8.77
CA ASN A 344 35.29 7.84 9.25
C ASN A 344 34.01 8.65 9.15
N TYR A 345 33.43 9.04 10.29
CA TYR A 345 32.14 9.69 10.42
C TYR A 345 32.20 11.23 10.30
N GLU A 346 33.38 11.84 10.37
CA GLU A 346 33.52 13.30 10.25
C GLU A 346 33.17 13.81 8.84
N PRO A 347 33.66 13.21 7.74
CA PRO A 347 33.20 13.57 6.39
C PRO A 347 31.71 13.35 6.20
N VAL A 348 31.16 12.27 6.76
CA VAL A 348 29.70 11.99 6.68
C VAL A 348 28.89 13.15 7.25
N VAL A 349 29.21 13.57 8.48
CA VAL A 349 28.54 14.71 9.12
C VAL A 349 28.75 16.01 8.33
N THR A 350 29.95 16.21 7.76
CA THR A 350 30.22 17.36 6.92
C THR A 350 29.33 17.35 5.68
N GLY A 351 29.23 16.23 4.97
CA GLY A 351 28.36 16.09 3.80
C GLY A 351 26.87 16.30 4.13
N MET A 352 26.41 15.70 5.23
CA MET A 352 25.04 15.88 5.72
C MET A 352 24.69 17.34 6.04
N ASN A 353 25.65 18.17 6.42
CA ASN A 353 25.43 19.56 6.83
C ASN A 353 25.92 20.58 5.78
N THR A 354 26.16 20.15 4.56
CA THR A 354 26.69 21.03 3.49
C THR A 354 25.71 21.08 2.31
N GLY A 355 25.62 22.26 1.69
CA GLY A 355 24.83 22.47 0.47
C GLY A 355 23.34 22.13 0.66
N ARG A 356 22.77 21.51 -0.35
CA ARG A 356 21.36 21.10 -0.35
C ARG A 356 21.01 20.14 0.78
N SER A 357 21.94 19.28 1.17
CA SER A 357 21.74 18.27 2.23
C SER A 357 21.52 18.87 3.62
N ALA A 358 22.00 20.09 3.88
CA ALA A 358 21.98 20.71 5.22
C ALA A 358 20.56 20.89 5.78
N GLU A 359 19.58 21.15 4.93
CA GLU A 359 18.19 21.41 5.31
C GLU A 359 17.25 20.21 5.08
N MET A 360 17.78 19.11 4.48
CA MET A 360 16.97 17.95 4.16
C MET A 360 16.60 17.15 5.42
N PRO A 361 15.31 16.84 5.66
CA PRO A 361 14.91 15.97 6.76
C PRO A 361 15.48 14.56 6.57
N ILE A 362 15.80 13.88 7.67
CA ILE A 362 16.13 12.45 7.69
C ILE A 362 14.91 11.74 8.26
N TYR A 363 14.25 10.92 7.45
CA TYR A 363 13.03 10.23 7.85
C TYR A 363 13.32 9.02 8.73
N CYS A 364 14.42 8.27 8.42
CA CYS A 364 14.87 7.16 9.24
C CYS A 364 16.39 6.98 9.16
N LEU A 365 17.02 6.84 10.30
CA LEU A 365 18.37 6.30 10.45
C LEU A 365 18.31 5.15 11.46
N VAL A 366 18.29 3.91 10.97
CA VAL A 366 18.36 2.73 11.81
C VAL A 366 19.70 2.05 11.62
N ALA A 367 20.62 2.33 12.52
CA ALA A 367 21.96 1.76 12.51
C ALA A 367 22.05 0.57 13.47
N GLY A 368 22.94 -0.37 13.20
CA GLY A 368 23.11 -1.48 14.11
C GLY A 368 24.34 -2.33 13.84
N CYS A 369 24.81 -2.98 14.92
CA CYS A 369 25.94 -3.88 14.87
C CYS A 369 25.82 -4.90 16.00
N GLY A 370 26.18 -6.16 15.75
CA GLY A 370 26.14 -7.18 16.77
C GLY A 370 26.99 -6.85 18.00
N THR A 371 26.53 -7.26 19.18
CA THR A 371 27.26 -7.03 20.46
C THR A 371 28.61 -7.70 20.47
N GLN A 372 28.79 -8.81 19.72
CA GLN A 372 29.99 -9.61 19.59
C GLN A 372 30.78 -9.30 18.31
N ASP A 373 30.38 -8.30 17.53
CA ASP A 373 31.02 -7.86 16.31
C ASP A 373 32.23 -6.98 16.67
N GLY A 374 33.42 -7.31 16.16
CA GLY A 374 34.64 -6.54 16.40
C GLY A 374 34.58 -5.08 15.94
N SER A 375 33.70 -4.74 15.01
CA SER A 375 33.45 -3.37 14.55
C SER A 375 32.43 -2.60 15.42
N GLY A 376 31.75 -3.28 16.35
CA GLY A 376 30.58 -2.74 17.08
C GLY A 376 30.87 -1.44 17.82
N ARG A 377 32.02 -1.32 18.47
CA ARG A 377 32.41 -0.11 19.17
C ARG A 377 32.53 1.09 18.21
N LEU A 378 33.27 0.94 17.13
CA LEU A 378 33.46 2.03 16.15
C LEU A 378 32.13 2.40 15.47
N HIS A 379 31.28 1.42 15.21
CA HIS A 379 29.97 1.63 14.64
C HIS A 379 29.06 2.42 15.58
N TYR A 380 29.06 2.09 16.87
CA TYR A 380 28.32 2.83 17.89
C TYR A 380 28.82 4.27 18.06
N GLU A 381 30.15 4.45 18.12
CA GLU A 381 30.80 5.78 18.22
C GLU A 381 30.45 6.65 17.01
N ALA A 382 30.44 6.09 15.79
CA ALA A 382 30.00 6.77 14.57
C ALA A 382 28.55 7.24 14.66
N HIS A 383 27.66 6.33 15.07
CA HIS A 383 26.23 6.65 15.24
C HIS A 383 26.03 7.77 16.28
N GLN A 384 26.66 7.69 17.45
CA GLN A 384 26.55 8.70 18.51
C GLN A 384 27.10 10.07 18.06
N TYR A 385 28.19 10.07 17.27
CA TYR A 385 28.76 11.31 16.72
C TYR A 385 27.76 11.97 15.74
N ILE A 386 27.19 11.20 14.82
CA ILE A 386 26.20 11.67 13.86
C ILE A 386 24.94 12.20 14.59
N LEU A 387 24.40 11.43 15.53
CA LEU A 387 23.24 11.83 16.32
C LEU A 387 23.47 13.16 17.05
N LYS A 388 24.62 13.31 17.71
CA LYS A 388 24.99 14.54 18.42
C LYS A 388 25.10 15.76 17.49
N ARG A 389 25.68 15.58 16.30
CA ARG A 389 25.92 16.68 15.35
C ARG A 389 24.72 17.03 14.49
N CYS A 390 23.77 16.11 14.37
CA CYS A 390 22.54 16.27 13.61
C CYS A 390 21.28 16.21 14.49
N SER A 391 21.39 16.59 15.77
CA SER A 391 20.33 16.46 16.79
C SER A 391 19.06 17.25 16.50
N THR A 392 19.10 18.22 15.60
CA THR A 392 17.91 18.94 15.12
C THR A 392 17.08 18.12 14.13
N ARG A 393 17.71 17.15 13.45
CA ARG A 393 17.08 16.30 12.41
C ARG A 393 16.94 14.83 12.84
N LEU A 394 17.72 14.38 13.84
CA LEU A 394 17.71 13.02 14.35
C LEU A 394 17.28 12.99 15.82
N ARG A 395 16.27 12.19 16.12
CA ARG A 395 15.70 12.03 17.47
C ARG A 395 15.58 10.55 17.79
N THR A 396 16.30 10.10 18.84
CA THR A 396 16.29 8.70 19.29
C THR A 396 14.88 8.24 19.61
N GLY A 397 14.51 7.05 19.11
CA GLY A 397 13.18 6.44 19.31
C GLY A 397 12.06 7.05 18.46
N ILE A 398 12.37 8.02 17.60
CA ILE A 398 11.41 8.66 16.69
C ILE A 398 11.79 8.38 15.22
N ASN A 399 12.98 8.83 14.81
CA ASN A 399 13.52 8.60 13.47
C ASN A 399 14.98 8.16 13.49
N CYS A 400 15.51 7.83 14.68
CA CYS A 400 16.88 7.39 14.85
C CYS A 400 16.97 6.27 15.88
N TRP A 401 17.53 5.12 15.48
CA TRP A 401 17.70 3.94 16.34
C TRP A 401 19.11 3.38 16.21
N TYR A 402 19.62 2.81 17.29
CA TYR A 402 20.80 1.98 17.29
C TYR A 402 20.46 0.62 17.90
N LEU A 403 20.69 -0.44 17.15
CA LEU A 403 20.27 -1.80 17.47
C LEU A 403 21.50 -2.71 17.59
N SER A 404 21.52 -3.58 18.60
CA SER A 404 22.67 -4.47 18.84
C SER A 404 22.18 -5.88 19.18
N PRO A 405 21.91 -6.72 18.17
CA PRO A 405 21.61 -8.13 18.39
C PRO A 405 22.79 -8.86 19.02
N ASP A 406 22.53 -9.89 19.81
CA ASP A 406 23.54 -10.62 20.60
C ASP A 406 24.32 -11.65 19.77
N TYR A 407 24.93 -11.19 18.67
CA TYR A 407 25.69 -11.99 17.72
C TYR A 407 26.93 -11.24 17.22
N GLY A 408 27.80 -11.96 16.49
CA GLY A 408 28.99 -11.43 15.85
C GLY A 408 28.73 -10.81 14.47
N HIS A 409 29.80 -10.73 13.67
CA HIS A 409 29.76 -10.24 12.29
C HIS A 409 29.28 -11.35 11.35
N GLU A 410 27.99 -11.67 11.41
CA GLU A 410 27.40 -12.83 10.75
C GLU A 410 25.98 -12.59 10.23
N TYR A 411 25.48 -13.43 9.32
CA TYR A 411 24.16 -13.26 8.71
C TYR A 411 23.01 -13.31 9.70
N ARG A 412 23.17 -13.97 10.84
CA ARG A 412 22.20 -13.98 11.93
C ARG A 412 21.94 -12.55 12.44
N ALA A 413 23.01 -11.83 12.75
CA ALA A 413 22.92 -10.43 13.17
C ALA A 413 22.30 -9.55 12.06
N PHE A 414 22.74 -9.71 10.81
CA PHE A 414 22.24 -8.93 9.69
C PHE A 414 20.77 -9.20 9.36
N HIS A 415 20.31 -10.44 9.53
CA HIS A 415 18.92 -10.82 9.33
C HIS A 415 18.00 -10.11 10.35
N ILE A 416 18.42 -10.08 11.62
CA ILE A 416 17.71 -9.38 12.68
C ILE A 416 17.72 -7.87 12.43
N LEU A 417 18.87 -7.28 12.12
CA LEU A 417 18.98 -5.85 11.85
C LEU A 417 18.14 -5.41 10.64
N MET A 418 18.03 -6.26 9.62
CA MET A 418 17.18 -5.99 8.47
C MET A 418 15.69 -6.06 8.85
N TYR A 419 15.28 -7.06 9.63
CA TYR A 419 13.92 -7.16 10.15
C TYR A 419 13.54 -5.91 10.96
N ASP A 420 14.39 -5.56 11.91
CA ASP A 420 14.14 -4.41 12.79
C ASP A 420 14.15 -3.09 12.02
N GLY A 421 15.07 -2.95 11.06
CA GLY A 421 15.17 -1.76 10.22
C GLY A 421 13.95 -1.55 9.33
N LEU A 422 13.46 -2.60 8.69
CA LEU A 422 12.30 -2.50 7.80
C LEU A 422 11.01 -2.10 8.51
N GLN A 423 10.85 -2.39 9.80
CA GLN A 423 9.69 -1.95 10.59
C GLN A 423 9.58 -0.42 10.67
N VAL A 424 10.70 0.28 10.66
CA VAL A 424 10.77 1.74 10.92
C VAL A 424 11.16 2.57 9.70
N MET A 425 11.58 1.94 8.62
CA MET A 425 11.84 2.62 7.35
C MET A 425 10.53 3.01 6.66
N PHE A 426 10.58 4.11 5.88
CA PHE A 426 9.46 4.63 5.07
C PHE A 426 8.24 5.07 5.87
N GLN A 427 8.43 5.39 7.15
CA GLN A 427 7.36 5.84 8.04
C GLN A 427 7.19 7.37 8.02
N ASP A 428 6.05 7.85 8.49
CA ASP A 428 5.79 9.27 8.67
C ASP A 428 6.45 9.83 9.93
N LEU A 429 6.97 11.06 9.83
CA LEU A 429 7.55 11.79 10.98
C LEU A 429 6.54 12.69 11.70
N GLU A 430 5.38 12.98 11.08
CA GLU A 430 4.36 13.92 11.57
C GLU A 430 3.09 13.21 12.06
#